data_41e00c5d3c428648a7a17748c1a2af27
#
_entry.id   41e00c5d3c428648a7a17748c1a2af27
#
_cell.length_a   1.000
_cell.length_b   1.000
_cell.length_c   1.000
_cell.angle_alpha   90.00
_cell.angle_beta   90.00
_cell.angle_gamma   90.00
#
_symmetry.space_group_name_H-M   'P 1'
#
loop_
_entity.id
_entity.type
_entity.pdbx_description
1 polymer ?
#
loop_
_entity_poly.entity_id
_entity_poly.type
_entity_poly.pdbx_seq_one_letter_code
_entity_poly.pdbx_strand_id
1 'polypeptide(L)'
;TAAAIAYGLDNAAEGVYAVYDLGGGTFDISILRMSRGVFEVLSTGGDSALGGDDFDHRLYCWVLEQAKLPPLSVHDHRTLLQACKHAKELLSHNPLARVHETLSDGTVVNVGVSQAQFFEITQNLVTKTLMACKKALRDAGLKAEDVKGVVMVGGSTRMPNVQRAVGELFGTQPLNNLNPDQVVALGAAMQADLLAGNQSKDDEWL
;
A
#
# COMPACT_ATOMS: atom_id res chain seq x y z
N THR A 1 8.91 -11.16 -5.42
CA THR A 1 9.24 -11.60 -6.80
C THR A 1 8.02 -11.53 -7.72
N ALA A 2 6.87 -12.10 -7.33
CA ALA A 2 5.66 -12.08 -8.16
C ALA A 2 5.22 -10.65 -8.57
N ALA A 3 5.21 -9.71 -7.62
CA ALA A 3 4.89 -8.30 -7.92
C ALA A 3 5.87 -7.67 -8.90
N ALA A 4 7.17 -7.95 -8.76
CA ALA A 4 8.20 -7.46 -9.66
C ALA A 4 7.99 -8.00 -11.09
N ILE A 5 7.66 -9.27 -11.24
CA ILE A 5 7.36 -9.90 -12.54
C ILE A 5 6.12 -9.27 -13.17
N ALA A 6 5.04 -9.05 -12.39
CA ALA A 6 3.81 -8.43 -12.87
C ALA A 6 4.02 -7.02 -13.44
N TYR A 7 5.00 -6.28 -12.93
CA TYR A 7 5.40 -4.98 -13.47
C TYR A 7 6.40 -5.08 -14.63
N GLY A 8 6.75 -6.30 -15.08
CA GLY A 8 7.70 -6.51 -16.16
C GLY A 8 9.14 -6.13 -15.82
N LEU A 9 9.48 -6.14 -14.53
CA LEU A 9 10.83 -5.79 -14.07
C LEU A 9 11.89 -6.84 -14.47
N ASP A 10 11.47 -8.03 -14.85
CA ASP A 10 12.32 -9.07 -15.43
C ASP A 10 12.96 -8.64 -16.76
N ASN A 11 12.28 -7.76 -17.51
CA ASN A 11 12.76 -7.15 -18.75
C ASN A 11 13.26 -5.70 -18.55
N ALA A 12 13.28 -5.22 -17.30
CA ALA A 12 13.76 -3.88 -16.99
C ALA A 12 15.29 -3.80 -16.97
N ALA A 13 15.80 -2.57 -16.86
CA ALA A 13 17.22 -2.35 -16.66
C ALA A 13 17.71 -3.03 -15.37
N GLU A 14 18.91 -3.61 -15.42
CA GLU A 14 19.57 -4.15 -14.22
C GLU A 14 19.67 -3.08 -13.13
N GLY A 15 19.52 -3.48 -11.89
CA GLY A 15 19.61 -2.58 -10.75
C GLY A 15 18.79 -3.04 -9.55
N VAL A 16 18.60 -2.11 -8.63
CA VAL A 16 17.89 -2.35 -7.37
C VAL A 16 16.48 -1.80 -7.45
N TYR A 17 15.54 -2.58 -6.96
CA TYR A 17 14.11 -2.24 -6.91
C TYR A 17 13.56 -2.49 -5.51
N ALA A 18 12.57 -1.70 -5.12
CA ALA A 18 11.82 -1.92 -3.88
C ALA A 18 10.39 -2.37 -4.20
N VAL A 19 9.87 -3.28 -3.39
CA VAL A 19 8.45 -3.68 -3.40
C VAL A 19 7.84 -3.25 -2.07
N TYR A 20 6.94 -2.28 -2.13
CA TYR A 20 6.22 -1.71 -1.00
C TYR A 20 4.81 -2.28 -1.00
N ASP A 21 4.51 -3.18 -0.07
CA ASP A 21 3.25 -3.91 0.03
C ASP A 21 2.49 -3.49 1.28
N LEU A 22 1.46 -2.64 1.12
CA LEU A 22 0.58 -2.20 2.19
C LEU A 22 -0.83 -2.74 1.95
N GLY A 23 -1.12 -3.86 2.57
CA GLY A 23 -2.42 -4.51 2.55
C GLY A 23 -3.36 -4.01 3.64
N GLY A 24 -4.45 -4.75 3.87
CA GLY A 24 -5.44 -4.40 4.91
C GLY A 24 -4.89 -4.53 6.33
N GLY A 25 -4.13 -5.58 6.61
CA GLY A 25 -3.65 -5.89 7.96
C GLY A 25 -2.14 -5.93 8.14
N THR A 26 -1.37 -5.98 7.06
CA THR A 26 0.09 -6.13 7.11
C THR A 26 0.80 -5.15 6.18
N PHE A 27 2.03 -4.83 6.53
CA PHE A 27 2.97 -4.09 5.70
C PHE A 27 4.25 -4.89 5.50
N ASP A 28 4.68 -5.03 4.25
CA ASP A 28 5.92 -5.68 3.87
C ASP A 28 6.73 -4.81 2.91
N ILE A 29 8.03 -4.77 3.10
CA ILE A 29 9.00 -4.14 2.21
C ILE A 29 10.06 -5.16 1.80
N SER A 30 10.37 -5.23 0.50
CA SER A 30 11.43 -6.06 -0.05
C SER A 30 12.35 -5.21 -0.91
N ILE A 31 13.65 -5.38 -0.72
CA ILE A 31 14.68 -4.78 -1.59
C ILE A 31 15.25 -5.89 -2.46
N LEU A 32 15.15 -5.71 -3.77
CA LEU A 32 15.52 -6.71 -4.76
C LEU A 32 16.63 -6.16 -5.66
N ARG A 33 17.57 -7.04 -6.06
CA ARG A 33 18.49 -6.77 -7.15
C ARG A 33 18.07 -7.58 -8.36
N MET A 34 17.94 -6.92 -9.49
CA MET A 34 17.75 -7.54 -10.79
C MET A 34 19.05 -7.59 -11.55
N SER A 35 19.52 -8.79 -11.92
CA SER A 35 20.70 -9.02 -12.72
C SER A 35 20.46 -10.20 -13.64
N ARG A 36 20.69 -10.00 -14.96
CA ARG A 36 20.55 -11.03 -15.98
C ARG A 36 19.22 -11.80 -15.93
N GLY A 37 18.10 -11.07 -15.72
CA GLY A 37 16.76 -11.67 -15.62
C GLY A 37 16.48 -12.44 -14.33
N VAL A 38 17.38 -12.38 -13.35
CA VAL A 38 17.23 -13.04 -12.04
C VAL A 38 17.06 -12.00 -10.95
N PHE A 39 16.06 -12.22 -10.08
CA PHE A 39 15.85 -11.41 -8.89
C PHE A 39 16.50 -12.05 -7.67
N GLU A 40 17.34 -11.28 -7.01
CA GLU A 40 17.92 -11.60 -5.71
C GLU A 40 17.28 -10.73 -4.63
N VAL A 41 16.74 -11.33 -3.58
CA VAL A 41 16.23 -10.60 -2.41
C VAL A 41 17.40 -10.19 -1.54
N LEU A 42 17.67 -8.88 -1.43
CA LEU A 42 18.76 -8.33 -0.63
C LEU A 42 18.37 -8.17 0.83
N SER A 43 17.16 -7.72 1.08
CA SER A 43 16.60 -7.58 2.43
C SER A 43 15.08 -7.56 2.39
N THR A 44 14.47 -7.84 3.53
CA THR A 44 13.04 -7.73 3.78
C THR A 44 12.80 -7.05 5.12
N GLY A 45 11.65 -6.44 5.25
CA GLY A 45 11.20 -5.82 6.49
C GLY A 45 9.69 -5.66 6.48
N GLY A 46 9.17 -4.97 7.45
CA GLY A 46 7.75 -4.68 7.53
C GLY A 46 7.20 -4.67 8.94
N ASP A 47 5.89 -4.70 9.05
CA ASP A 47 5.13 -4.76 10.29
C ASP A 47 3.87 -5.60 10.05
N SER A 48 3.80 -6.76 10.69
CA SER A 48 2.67 -7.69 10.55
C SER A 48 1.39 -7.22 11.26
N ALA A 49 1.45 -6.12 11.99
CA ALA A 49 0.33 -5.51 12.69
C ALA A 49 0.02 -4.08 12.19
N LEU A 50 0.46 -3.74 10.99
CA LEU A 50 0.22 -2.43 10.37
C LEU A 50 -0.35 -2.62 8.97
N GLY A 51 -1.53 -2.07 8.73
CA GLY A 51 -2.19 -2.14 7.43
C GLY A 51 -3.27 -1.08 7.27
N GLY A 52 -4.02 -1.15 6.19
CA GLY A 52 -5.11 -0.22 5.88
C GLY A 52 -6.20 -0.16 6.95
N ASP A 53 -6.40 -1.24 7.68
CA ASP A 53 -7.37 -1.30 8.79
C ASP A 53 -6.99 -0.34 9.94
N ASP A 54 -5.71 -0.07 10.14
CA ASP A 54 -5.25 0.92 11.11
C ASP A 54 -5.59 2.36 10.69
N PHE A 55 -5.55 2.63 9.38
CA PHE A 55 -6.01 3.91 8.83
C PHE A 55 -7.51 4.09 9.02
N ASP A 56 -8.30 3.04 8.81
CA ASP A 56 -9.75 3.06 9.06
C ASP A 56 -10.03 3.33 10.53
N HIS A 57 -9.31 2.67 11.42
CA HIS A 57 -9.48 2.83 12.87
C HIS A 57 -9.10 4.22 13.36
N ARG A 58 -8.06 4.84 12.80
CA ARG A 58 -7.70 6.24 13.10
C ARG A 58 -8.81 7.19 12.71
N LEU A 59 -9.38 7.02 11.52
CA LEU A 59 -10.51 7.83 11.08
C LEU A 59 -11.74 7.58 11.96
N TYR A 60 -12.02 6.34 12.33
CA TYR A 60 -13.10 5.98 13.25
C TYR A 60 -12.97 6.70 14.60
N CYS A 61 -11.81 6.65 15.24
CA CYS A 61 -11.56 7.34 16.51
C CYS A 61 -11.75 8.86 16.38
N TRP A 62 -11.23 9.44 15.31
CA TRP A 62 -11.39 10.86 15.03
C TRP A 62 -12.87 11.25 14.84
N VAL A 63 -13.66 10.43 14.15
CA VAL A 63 -15.12 10.65 13.97
C VAL A 63 -15.84 10.58 15.30
N LEU A 64 -15.50 9.62 16.18
CA LEU A 64 -16.09 9.56 17.52
C LEU A 64 -15.83 10.84 18.32
N GLU A 65 -14.64 11.39 18.25
CA GLU A 65 -14.28 12.65 18.90
C GLU A 65 -15.06 13.83 18.32
N GLN A 66 -15.11 13.96 17.00
CA GLN A 66 -15.83 15.04 16.33
C GLN A 66 -17.32 15.02 16.62
N ALA A 67 -17.92 13.86 16.61
CA ALA A 67 -19.35 13.66 16.89
C ALA A 67 -19.66 13.59 18.39
N LYS A 68 -18.65 13.61 19.27
CA LYS A 68 -18.77 13.49 20.73
C LYS A 68 -19.58 12.26 21.14
N LEU A 69 -19.29 11.13 20.49
CA LEU A 69 -19.98 9.87 20.75
C LEU A 69 -19.30 9.09 21.89
N PRO A 70 -20.09 8.42 22.75
CA PRO A 70 -19.55 7.45 23.68
C PRO A 70 -19.10 6.20 22.95
N PRO A 71 -18.41 5.25 23.64
CA PRO A 71 -18.12 3.95 23.07
C PRO A 71 -19.39 3.27 22.54
N LEU A 72 -19.32 2.72 21.34
CA LEU A 72 -20.46 2.15 20.64
C LEU A 72 -20.61 0.65 20.93
N SER A 73 -21.83 0.12 20.73
CA SER A 73 -22.07 -1.31 20.68
C SER A 73 -21.25 -1.97 19.56
N VAL A 74 -21.05 -3.28 19.64
CA VAL A 74 -20.33 -4.04 18.60
C VAL A 74 -20.96 -3.85 17.22
N HIS A 75 -22.28 -3.82 17.14
CA HIS A 75 -23.00 -3.60 15.88
C HIS A 75 -22.74 -2.20 15.31
N ASP A 76 -22.94 -1.15 16.11
CA ASP A 76 -22.75 0.24 15.69
C ASP A 76 -21.27 0.55 15.40
N HIS A 77 -20.35 -0.06 16.15
CA HIS A 77 -18.92 0.02 15.86
C HIS A 77 -18.61 -0.49 14.43
N ARG A 78 -19.10 -1.66 14.09
CA ARG A 78 -18.88 -2.25 12.75
C ARG A 78 -19.48 -1.38 11.65
N THR A 79 -20.70 -0.89 11.85
CA THR A 79 -21.39 -0.05 10.89
C THR A 79 -20.65 1.26 10.65
N LEU A 80 -20.24 1.94 11.71
CA LEU A 80 -19.51 3.20 11.60
C LEU A 80 -18.09 3.00 11.05
N LEU A 81 -17.40 1.92 11.44
CA LEU A 81 -16.08 1.59 10.90
C LEU A 81 -16.13 1.33 9.40
N GLN A 82 -17.17 0.65 8.92
CA GLN A 82 -17.37 0.43 7.49
C GLN A 82 -17.62 1.75 6.73
N ALA A 83 -18.37 2.67 7.31
CA ALA A 83 -18.57 4.00 6.75
C ALA A 83 -17.24 4.80 6.70
N CYS A 84 -16.40 4.67 7.72
CA CYS A 84 -15.05 5.27 7.74
C CYS A 84 -14.15 4.67 6.65
N LYS A 85 -14.17 3.36 6.47
CA LYS A 85 -13.42 2.70 5.38
C LYS A 85 -13.84 3.24 4.02
N HIS A 86 -15.14 3.35 3.77
CA HIS A 86 -15.66 3.91 2.53
C HIS A 86 -15.22 5.38 2.33
N ALA A 87 -15.28 6.20 3.39
CA ALA A 87 -14.82 7.59 3.33
C ALA A 87 -13.30 7.67 3.03
N LYS A 88 -12.48 6.82 3.64
CA LYS A 88 -11.05 6.70 3.32
C LYS A 88 -10.83 6.41 1.84
N GLU A 89 -11.56 5.46 1.28
CA GLU A 89 -11.46 5.09 -0.14
C GLU A 89 -11.84 6.26 -1.06
N LEU A 90 -12.90 6.99 -0.72
CA LEU A 90 -13.32 8.21 -1.45
C LEU A 90 -12.25 9.31 -1.41
N LEU A 91 -11.53 9.48 -0.30
CA LEU A 91 -10.46 10.46 -0.14
C LEU A 91 -9.23 10.18 -1.03
N SER A 92 -9.12 9.00 -1.61
CA SER A 92 -8.09 8.72 -2.62
C SER A 92 -8.30 9.50 -3.92
N HIS A 93 -9.52 9.91 -4.20
CA HIS A 93 -9.89 10.59 -5.45
C HIS A 93 -10.60 11.94 -5.26
N ASN A 94 -11.02 12.23 -4.04
CA ASN A 94 -11.77 13.44 -3.72
C ASN A 94 -11.10 14.20 -2.56
N PRO A 95 -11.08 15.53 -2.58
CA PRO A 95 -10.49 16.33 -1.51
C PRO A 95 -11.29 16.30 -0.19
N LEU A 96 -12.56 15.91 -0.28
CA LEU A 96 -13.50 15.83 0.85
C LEU A 96 -14.31 14.53 0.76
N ALA A 97 -14.58 13.95 1.91
CA ALA A 97 -15.52 12.85 2.07
C ALA A 97 -16.41 13.11 3.30
N ARG A 98 -17.48 12.37 3.42
CA ARG A 98 -18.41 12.48 4.54
C ARG A 98 -18.69 11.12 5.13
N VAL A 99 -18.52 11.00 6.44
CA VAL A 99 -18.96 9.84 7.20
C VAL A 99 -20.39 10.11 7.65
N HIS A 100 -21.36 9.44 7.05
CA HIS A 100 -22.77 9.59 7.34
C HIS A 100 -23.38 8.22 7.64
N GLU A 101 -23.90 8.06 8.85
CA GLU A 101 -24.49 6.80 9.30
C GLU A 101 -25.57 7.07 10.37
N THR A 102 -26.58 6.20 10.42
CA THR A 102 -27.57 6.20 11.50
C THR A 102 -27.32 4.99 12.40
N LEU A 103 -27.10 5.27 13.68
CA LEU A 103 -26.86 4.24 14.68
C LEU A 103 -28.15 3.57 15.11
N SER A 104 -28.05 2.43 15.81
CA SER A 104 -29.20 1.63 16.24
C SER A 104 -30.16 2.34 17.20
N ASP A 105 -29.68 3.34 17.93
CA ASP A 105 -30.52 4.19 18.81
C ASP A 105 -31.15 5.39 18.09
N GLY A 106 -30.95 5.52 16.78
CA GLY A 106 -31.42 6.62 15.97
C GLY A 106 -30.49 7.83 15.91
N THR A 107 -29.36 7.80 16.59
CA THR A 107 -28.34 8.86 16.49
C THR A 107 -27.80 8.93 15.06
N VAL A 108 -27.79 10.13 14.47
CA VAL A 108 -27.23 10.38 13.15
C VAL A 108 -25.80 10.90 13.30
N VAL A 109 -24.84 10.17 12.74
CA VAL A 109 -23.45 10.60 12.59
C VAL A 109 -23.30 11.22 11.21
N ASN A 110 -22.81 12.44 11.14
CA ASN A 110 -22.63 13.18 9.89
C ASN A 110 -21.41 14.10 10.02
N VAL A 111 -20.24 13.56 9.70
CA VAL A 111 -18.93 14.23 9.87
C VAL A 111 -18.23 14.33 8.53
N GLY A 112 -17.90 15.57 8.13
CA GLY A 112 -17.05 15.82 6.97
C GLY A 112 -15.58 15.65 7.32
N VAL A 113 -14.80 15.07 6.41
CA VAL A 113 -13.36 14.91 6.56
C VAL A 113 -12.66 15.33 5.26
N SER A 114 -11.64 16.17 5.37
CA SER A 114 -10.78 16.53 4.25
C SER A 114 -9.59 15.58 4.11
N GLN A 115 -8.99 15.54 2.93
CA GLN A 115 -7.71 14.84 2.72
C GLN A 115 -6.66 15.31 3.73
N ALA A 116 -6.53 16.62 3.94
CA ALA A 116 -5.56 17.20 4.86
C ALA A 116 -5.76 16.68 6.30
N GLN A 117 -6.98 16.65 6.80
CA GLN A 117 -7.32 16.11 8.11
C GLN A 117 -6.99 14.62 8.20
N PHE A 118 -7.37 13.84 7.19
CA PHE A 118 -7.08 12.41 7.15
C PHE A 118 -5.57 12.14 7.11
N PHE A 119 -4.80 12.90 6.33
CA PHE A 119 -3.35 12.76 6.26
C PHE A 119 -2.68 13.09 7.59
N GLU A 120 -3.14 14.13 8.28
CA GLU A 120 -2.63 14.50 9.59
C GLU A 120 -2.82 13.40 10.63
N ILE A 121 -4.04 12.85 10.77
CA ILE A 121 -4.33 11.82 11.77
C ILE A 121 -3.69 10.46 11.46
N THR A 122 -3.28 10.22 10.23
CA THR A 122 -2.65 8.95 9.79
C THR A 122 -1.15 9.08 9.53
N GLN A 123 -0.55 10.25 9.72
CA GLN A 123 0.85 10.51 9.42
C GLN A 123 1.81 9.55 10.13
N ASN A 124 1.53 9.21 11.38
CA ASN A 124 2.37 8.29 12.15
C ASN A 124 2.41 6.89 11.54
N LEU A 125 1.30 6.43 10.95
CA LEU A 125 1.23 5.13 10.29
C LEU A 125 2.10 5.11 9.03
N VAL A 126 2.03 6.17 8.23
CA VAL A 126 2.89 6.33 7.05
C VAL A 126 4.36 6.38 7.47
N THR A 127 4.70 7.15 8.49
CA THR A 127 6.07 7.25 9.02
C THR A 127 6.62 5.89 9.44
N LYS A 128 5.83 5.05 10.08
CA LYS A 128 6.25 3.68 10.46
C LYS A 128 6.63 2.85 9.23
N THR A 129 5.87 2.94 8.14
CA THR A 129 6.23 2.23 6.91
C THR A 129 7.53 2.73 6.32
N LEU A 130 7.77 4.05 6.33
CA LEU A 130 9.02 4.65 5.84
C LEU A 130 10.23 4.26 6.71
N MET A 131 10.06 4.14 8.02
CA MET A 131 11.11 3.67 8.92
C MET A 131 11.51 2.22 8.60
N ALA A 132 10.53 1.36 8.31
CA ALA A 132 10.80 -0.01 7.88
C ALA A 132 11.52 -0.06 6.53
N CYS A 133 11.15 0.81 5.57
CA CYS A 133 11.86 0.96 4.31
C CYS A 133 13.32 1.37 4.52
N LYS A 134 13.57 2.37 5.36
CA LYS A 134 14.94 2.82 5.69
C LYS A 134 15.76 1.73 6.35
N LYS A 135 15.15 0.95 7.24
CA LYS A 135 15.81 -0.20 7.87
C LYS A 135 16.19 -1.26 6.83
N ALA A 136 15.26 -1.63 5.94
CA ALA A 136 15.53 -2.60 4.90
C ALA A 136 16.68 -2.16 3.96
N LEU A 137 16.73 -0.87 3.60
CA LEU A 137 17.84 -0.30 2.83
C LEU A 137 19.19 -0.43 3.57
N ARG A 138 19.22 -0.09 4.86
CA ARG A 138 20.43 -0.25 5.68
C ARG A 138 20.88 -1.70 5.76
N ASP A 139 19.95 -2.62 5.98
CA ASP A 139 20.24 -4.07 6.06
C ASP A 139 20.80 -4.60 4.74
N ALA A 140 20.42 -4.00 3.60
CA ALA A 140 20.98 -4.29 2.29
C ALA A 140 22.29 -3.54 1.97
N GLY A 141 22.72 -2.64 2.84
CA GLY A 141 23.90 -1.80 2.59
C GLY A 141 23.70 -0.74 1.50
N LEU A 142 22.46 -0.29 1.30
CA LEU A 142 22.06 0.60 0.21
C LEU A 142 21.48 1.90 0.74
N LYS A 143 21.49 2.92 -0.14
CA LYS A 143 20.79 4.20 0.04
C LYS A 143 19.53 4.24 -0.80
N ALA A 144 18.60 5.13 -0.46
CA ALA A 144 17.37 5.32 -1.21
C ALA A 144 17.64 5.67 -2.69
N GLU A 145 18.67 6.45 -2.96
CA GLU A 145 19.08 6.85 -4.32
C GLU A 145 19.59 5.70 -5.19
N ASP A 146 19.97 4.57 -4.57
CA ASP A 146 20.40 3.36 -5.30
C ASP A 146 19.21 2.60 -5.89
N VAL A 147 17.99 2.89 -5.45
CA VAL A 147 16.76 2.23 -5.89
C VAL A 147 16.26 2.86 -7.18
N LYS A 148 16.19 2.09 -8.26
CA LYS A 148 15.74 2.54 -9.57
C LYS A 148 14.21 2.68 -9.69
N GLY A 149 13.48 1.88 -8.96
CA GLY A 149 12.02 1.90 -9.00
C GLY A 149 11.40 1.28 -7.77
N VAL A 150 10.19 1.72 -7.44
CA VAL A 150 9.40 1.21 -6.33
C VAL A 150 8.07 0.70 -6.87
N VAL A 151 7.81 -0.59 -6.64
CA VAL A 151 6.53 -1.23 -6.97
C VAL A 151 5.59 -1.11 -5.77
N MET A 152 4.42 -0.54 -6.00
CA MET A 152 3.37 -0.37 -4.99
C MET A 152 2.37 -1.52 -5.07
N VAL A 153 2.16 -2.23 -3.97
CA VAL A 153 1.28 -3.40 -3.86
C VAL A 153 0.31 -3.20 -2.71
N GLY A 154 -0.90 -3.73 -2.86
CA GLY A 154 -1.97 -3.64 -1.87
C GLY A 154 -2.86 -2.42 -2.07
N GLY A 155 -4.16 -2.56 -1.75
CA GLY A 155 -5.17 -1.51 -1.97
C GLY A 155 -4.89 -0.22 -1.22
N SER A 156 -4.24 -0.29 -0.06
CA SER A 156 -3.87 0.87 0.76
C SER A 156 -2.81 1.77 0.11
N THR A 157 -2.08 1.28 -0.89
CA THR A 157 -1.12 2.10 -1.66
C THR A 157 -1.80 3.07 -2.64
N ARG A 158 -3.12 3.00 -2.78
CA ARG A 158 -3.90 4.00 -3.53
C ARG A 158 -4.01 5.34 -2.81
N MET A 159 -3.76 5.38 -1.50
CA MET A 159 -3.78 6.61 -0.71
C MET A 159 -2.72 7.60 -1.20
N PRO A 160 -3.10 8.85 -1.57
CA PRO A 160 -2.17 9.82 -2.13
C PRO A 160 -1.01 10.20 -1.19
N ASN A 161 -1.26 10.25 0.13
CA ASN A 161 -0.22 10.54 1.12
C ASN A 161 0.84 9.43 1.19
N VAL A 162 0.44 8.17 1.03
CA VAL A 162 1.36 7.03 0.96
C VAL A 162 2.23 7.13 -0.30
N GLN A 163 1.62 7.34 -1.45
CA GLN A 163 2.35 7.47 -2.72
C GLN A 163 3.35 8.62 -2.70
N ARG A 164 2.94 9.78 -2.17
CA ARG A 164 3.82 10.94 -2.02
C ARG A 164 4.99 10.65 -1.11
N ALA A 165 4.72 10.10 0.07
CA ALA A 165 5.76 9.82 1.06
C ALA A 165 6.79 8.80 0.56
N VAL A 166 6.35 7.76 -0.14
CA VAL A 166 7.22 6.77 -0.77
C VAL A 166 8.04 7.39 -1.90
N GLY A 167 7.41 8.19 -2.76
CA GLY A 167 8.09 8.91 -3.84
C GLY A 167 9.17 9.87 -3.32
N GLU A 168 8.88 10.58 -2.25
CA GLU A 168 9.85 11.48 -1.59
C GLU A 168 11.02 10.71 -0.97
N LEU A 169 10.76 9.58 -0.31
CA LEU A 169 11.81 8.76 0.30
C LEU A 169 12.79 8.24 -0.74
N PHE A 170 12.28 7.67 -1.83
CA PHE A 170 13.10 7.03 -2.86
C PHE A 170 13.54 7.99 -3.97
N GLY A 171 13.02 9.21 -4.00
CA GLY A 171 13.34 10.21 -5.02
C GLY A 171 12.91 9.81 -6.43
N THR A 172 11.89 8.96 -6.56
CA THR A 172 11.36 8.47 -7.83
C THR A 172 9.84 8.32 -7.75
N GLN A 173 9.17 8.41 -8.91
CA GLN A 173 7.75 8.12 -9.00
C GLN A 173 7.50 6.63 -8.75
N PRO A 174 6.61 6.27 -7.81
CA PRO A 174 6.23 4.88 -7.63
C PRO A 174 5.58 4.29 -8.89
N LEU A 175 5.90 3.02 -9.17
CA LEU A 175 5.29 2.28 -10.25
C LEU A 175 3.90 1.81 -9.82
N ASN A 176 2.86 2.39 -10.40
CA ASN A 176 1.45 2.15 -10.06
C ASN A 176 0.54 1.98 -11.27
N ASN A 177 1.11 1.64 -12.42
CA ASN A 177 0.38 1.42 -13.68
C ASN A 177 -0.46 0.14 -13.70
N LEU A 178 -0.26 -0.78 -12.75
CA LEU A 178 -1.10 -1.95 -12.54
C LEU A 178 -2.02 -1.74 -11.33
N ASN A 179 -3.13 -2.48 -11.28
CA ASN A 179 -4.00 -2.49 -10.12
C ASN A 179 -3.27 -3.10 -8.91
N PRO A 180 -3.04 -2.36 -7.82
CA PRO A 180 -2.26 -2.83 -6.67
C PRO A 180 -2.84 -4.08 -6.00
N ASP A 181 -4.15 -4.30 -6.08
CA ASP A 181 -4.83 -5.47 -5.48
C ASP A 181 -4.58 -6.75 -6.27
N GLN A 182 -4.24 -6.61 -7.54
CA GLN A 182 -4.10 -7.74 -8.47
C GLN A 182 -2.65 -8.08 -8.82
N VAL A 183 -1.71 -7.19 -8.51
CA VAL A 183 -0.33 -7.30 -8.96
C VAL A 183 0.36 -8.60 -8.51
N VAL A 184 0.12 -9.06 -7.28
CA VAL A 184 0.70 -10.30 -6.75
C VAL A 184 0.12 -11.53 -7.45
N ALA A 185 -1.21 -11.55 -7.64
CA ALA A 185 -1.88 -12.66 -8.34
C ALA A 185 -1.45 -12.75 -9.80
N LEU A 186 -1.35 -11.62 -10.48
CA LEU A 186 -0.88 -11.56 -11.87
C LEU A 186 0.56 -12.04 -12.00
N GLY A 187 1.46 -11.57 -11.15
CA GLY A 187 2.87 -11.99 -11.17
C GLY A 187 3.05 -13.47 -10.80
N ALA A 188 2.25 -14.01 -9.89
CA ALA A 188 2.25 -15.42 -9.57
C ALA A 188 1.78 -16.28 -10.75
N ALA A 189 0.75 -15.84 -11.47
CA ALA A 189 0.25 -16.54 -12.67
C ALA A 189 1.31 -16.52 -13.78
N MET A 190 1.98 -15.39 -14.03
CA MET A 190 3.06 -15.28 -15.01
C MET A 190 4.23 -16.19 -14.65
N GLN A 191 4.61 -16.26 -13.38
CA GLN A 191 5.69 -17.13 -12.90
C GLN A 191 5.32 -18.63 -13.07
N ALA A 192 4.09 -18.99 -12.77
CA ALA A 192 3.62 -20.35 -12.95
C ALA A 192 3.64 -20.78 -14.44
N ASP A 193 3.27 -19.89 -15.34
CA ASP A 193 3.30 -20.12 -16.80
C ASP A 193 4.73 -20.34 -17.30
N LEU A 194 5.68 -19.52 -16.85
CA LEU A 194 7.11 -19.68 -17.15
C LEU A 194 7.66 -21.04 -16.64
N LEU A 195 7.30 -21.43 -15.41
CA LEU A 195 7.74 -22.71 -14.83
C LEU A 195 7.11 -23.93 -15.51
N ALA A 196 5.91 -23.77 -16.08
CA ALA A 196 5.24 -24.81 -16.85
C ALA A 196 5.83 -25.02 -18.25
N GLY A 197 6.81 -24.20 -18.64
CA GLY A 197 7.49 -24.31 -19.93
C GLY A 197 6.73 -23.74 -21.12
N ASN A 198 5.68 -22.94 -20.84
CA ASN A 198 4.94 -22.21 -21.87
C ASN A 198 5.67 -20.91 -22.28
N GLN A 199 6.98 -20.99 -22.48
CA GLN A 199 7.68 -19.88 -23.12
C GLN A 199 7.15 -19.74 -24.54
N SER A 200 6.68 -18.55 -24.88
CA SER A 200 6.35 -18.22 -26.25
C SER A 200 7.59 -18.46 -27.11
N LYS A 201 7.43 -19.26 -28.18
CA LYS A 201 8.48 -19.58 -29.15
C LYS A 201 8.86 -18.39 -30.03
N ASP A 202 8.87 -17.18 -29.50
CA ASP A 202 9.19 -15.97 -30.25
C ASP A 202 10.67 -15.56 -30.20
N ASP A 203 11.52 -16.30 -29.48
CA ASP A 203 12.97 -16.07 -29.45
C ASP A 203 13.81 -17.06 -30.30
N GLU A 204 13.21 -17.69 -31.27
CA GLU A 204 13.93 -18.55 -32.21
C GLU A 204 13.93 -17.97 -33.65
N TRP A 205 14.50 -16.76 -33.79
CA TRP A 205 14.98 -16.25 -35.09
C TRP A 205 16.03 -15.14 -34.82
N LEU A 206 17.29 -15.56 -34.60
CA LEU A 206 18.49 -14.91 -35.20
C LEU A 206 19.72 -15.73 -34.79
#